data_f31ffa694cdc1a84712443ef40fcbe35
#
_entry.id   f31ffa694cdc1a84712443ef40fcbe35
#
_cell.length_a   1.000
_cell.length_b   1.000
_cell.length_c   1.000
_cell.angle_alpha   90.00
_cell.angle_beta   90.00
_cell.angle_gamma   90.00
#
_symmetry.space_group_name_H-M   'P 1'
#
loop_
_entity.id
_entity.type
_entity.pdbx_description
1 polymer ?
#
loop_
_entity_poly.entity_id
_entity_poly.type
_entity_poly.pdbx_seq_one_letter_code
_entity_poly.pdbx_strand_id
1 'polypeptide(L)'
;MKMKKINLLFVALTGILVIGFTTSASSQDWSQWRGANRDGKVTGFKAPKQWPAELDLKWKVAVGLGDASPVMAGGKLYSFGRVGADEVTMCLDATTGKELWQDKYTALAISGPSASVHPGPRSTPAVGDGKIVTLGIGGVITCLDASTGKLVWRNEDFTKDLQQFFTGVSPLIANGMCLMHLGGKMKGQIIAFDLKTGTQKWVCESDGPSYASLAMMTIGGKKQIVDLTSKNLIGIDPENGKIMWQFPAPVKGMFYNAPSPVVDGQTVFITGQGQGTVAVQIEKQGDVYAAKELWNNAELGTKWNTPVLKDGFLYGLSKEKKLYCMNAKTGATAWVDTKVQNDFGVIVDAGPVLIALPQSSNLVIYKPDEKAYSEVAVIKASDTPTFSYPILSGKNICVKDKDSLVMLAVK
;
A
#
# COMPACT_ATOMS: atom_id res chain seq x y z
N MET A 1 66.19 -9.16 -63.96
CA MET A 1 64.76 -9.03 -64.14
C MET A 1 64.14 -9.15 -62.80
N LYS A 2 63.80 -8.01 -62.15
CA LYS A 2 63.30 -7.96 -60.76
C LYS A 2 61.79 -7.81 -60.77
N MET A 3 61.08 -8.83 -60.26
CA MET A 3 59.63 -8.79 -60.06
C MET A 3 59.27 -7.97 -58.82
N LYS A 4 58.45 -6.94 -58.99
CA LYS A 4 57.85 -6.16 -57.92
C LYS A 4 56.64 -6.90 -57.35
N LYS A 5 56.62 -7.17 -56.05
CA LYS A 5 55.45 -7.66 -55.32
C LYS A 5 54.52 -6.49 -55.04
N ILE A 6 53.28 -6.60 -55.46
CA ILE A 6 52.17 -5.67 -55.10
C ILE A 6 51.51 -6.23 -53.85
N ASN A 7 51.56 -5.47 -52.77
CA ASN A 7 50.82 -5.77 -51.55
C ASN A 7 49.40 -5.14 -51.65
N LEU A 8 48.40 -5.98 -51.69
CA LEU A 8 46.98 -5.55 -51.56
C LEU A 8 46.65 -5.45 -50.09
N LEU A 9 46.33 -4.23 -49.65
CA LEU A 9 45.86 -3.96 -48.28
C LEU A 9 44.34 -4.11 -48.31
N PHE A 10 43.78 -5.16 -47.64
CA PHE A 10 42.38 -5.31 -47.36
C PHE A 10 42.02 -4.49 -46.13
N VAL A 11 41.25 -3.41 -46.31
CA VAL A 11 40.66 -2.67 -45.19
C VAL A 11 39.29 -3.32 -44.94
N ALA A 12 39.21 -4.07 -43.83
CA ALA A 12 37.93 -4.59 -43.31
C ALA A 12 37.21 -3.49 -42.53
N LEU A 13 36.11 -2.98 -43.08
CA LEU A 13 35.22 -2.04 -42.44
C LEU A 13 34.28 -2.84 -41.50
N THR A 14 34.60 -2.93 -40.19
CA THR A 14 33.69 -3.50 -39.21
C THR A 14 32.66 -2.44 -38.81
N GLY A 15 31.48 -2.53 -39.37
CA GLY A 15 30.33 -1.72 -38.95
C GLY A 15 29.84 -2.15 -37.57
N ILE A 16 30.07 -1.33 -36.55
CA ILE A 16 29.49 -1.53 -35.22
C ILE A 16 28.03 -1.12 -35.31
N LEU A 17 27.13 -2.12 -35.29
CA LEU A 17 25.68 -1.92 -35.18
C LEU A 17 25.41 -1.54 -33.70
N VAL A 18 25.28 -0.27 -33.39
CA VAL A 18 24.82 0.20 -32.06
C VAL A 18 23.32 -0.05 -31.98
N ILE A 19 22.94 -1.19 -31.41
CA ILE A 19 21.56 -1.45 -31.04
C ILE A 19 21.26 -0.55 -29.83
N GLY A 20 20.65 0.58 -30.11
CA GLY A 20 20.12 1.46 -29.05
C GLY A 20 19.02 0.72 -28.28
N PHE A 21 19.33 0.18 -27.12
CA PHE A 21 18.31 -0.19 -26.15
C PHE A 21 17.64 1.10 -25.68
N THR A 22 16.49 1.42 -26.27
CA THR A 22 15.57 2.37 -25.67
C THR A 22 15.07 1.72 -24.39
N THR A 23 15.69 2.05 -23.25
CA THR A 23 15.10 1.77 -21.96
C THR A 23 13.81 2.61 -21.91
N SER A 24 12.69 2.01 -22.27
CA SER A 24 11.39 2.53 -21.87
C SER A 24 11.47 2.67 -20.37
N ALA A 25 11.38 3.90 -19.85
CA ALA A 25 11.25 4.14 -18.42
C ALA A 25 10.00 3.37 -17.97
N SER A 26 10.19 2.18 -17.41
CA SER A 26 9.12 1.38 -16.88
C SER A 26 8.44 2.24 -15.83
N SER A 27 7.17 2.52 -16.05
CA SER A 27 6.29 3.10 -15.02
C SER A 27 6.50 2.29 -13.75
N GLN A 28 6.79 2.97 -12.64
CA GLN A 28 7.01 2.24 -11.39
C GLN A 28 5.72 1.52 -11.01
N ASP A 29 5.84 0.23 -10.72
CA ASP A 29 4.75 -0.58 -10.23
C ASP A 29 4.32 -0.13 -8.82
N TRP A 30 3.02 -0.03 -8.63
CA TRP A 30 2.36 0.17 -7.34
C TRP A 30 1.58 -1.10 -7.02
N SER A 31 2.32 -2.19 -6.79
CA SER A 31 1.80 -3.55 -6.90
C SER A 31 1.01 -4.06 -5.70
N GLN A 32 0.96 -3.31 -4.59
CA GLN A 32 0.27 -3.70 -3.37
C GLN A 32 -0.04 -2.49 -2.48
N TRP A 33 -0.62 -2.72 -1.30
CA TRP A 33 -0.93 -1.71 -0.29
C TRP A 33 0.24 -0.77 -0.05
N ARG A 34 0.04 0.53 -0.27
CA ARG A 34 1.05 1.60 -0.13
C ARG A 34 2.29 1.43 -1.03
N GLY A 35 2.14 0.79 -2.20
CA GLY A 35 3.22 0.64 -3.18
C GLY A 35 4.08 -0.62 -2.98
N ALA A 36 5.06 -0.81 -3.84
CA ALA A 36 5.88 -2.02 -3.88
C ALA A 36 6.58 -2.33 -2.56
N ASN A 37 7.01 -1.30 -1.82
CA ASN A 37 7.69 -1.43 -0.53
C ASN A 37 6.75 -1.22 0.67
N ARG A 38 5.47 -0.96 0.47
CA ARG A 38 4.45 -0.68 1.49
C ARG A 38 4.77 0.55 2.36
N ASP A 39 5.54 1.49 1.83
CA ASP A 39 6.05 2.67 2.52
C ASP A 39 5.36 3.99 2.11
N GLY A 40 4.48 3.94 1.10
CA GLY A 40 3.76 5.12 0.61
C GLY A 40 4.63 6.03 -0.26
N LYS A 41 5.81 5.57 -0.71
CA LYS A 41 6.75 6.34 -1.52
C LYS A 41 6.58 6.01 -3.00
N VAL A 42 6.45 7.06 -3.80
CA VAL A 42 6.34 6.95 -5.25
C VAL A 42 7.70 7.29 -5.88
N THR A 43 8.20 6.43 -6.73
CA THR A 43 9.35 6.75 -7.58
C THR A 43 8.89 6.92 -9.03
N GLY A 44 9.55 7.78 -9.79
CA GLY A 44 9.24 7.99 -11.20
C GLY A 44 8.05 8.91 -11.50
N PHE A 45 7.38 9.47 -10.51
CA PHE A 45 6.42 10.54 -10.72
C PHE A 45 7.15 11.84 -11.06
N LYS A 46 6.64 12.54 -12.08
CA LYS A 46 7.21 13.80 -12.55
C LYS A 46 6.34 14.94 -12.07
N ALA A 47 6.54 15.36 -10.82
CA ALA A 47 5.87 16.53 -10.27
C ALA A 47 6.17 17.76 -11.13
N PRO A 48 5.15 18.55 -11.50
CA PRO A 48 5.35 19.77 -12.29
C PRO A 48 6.06 20.84 -11.45
N LYS A 49 6.79 21.75 -12.12
CA LYS A 49 7.37 22.92 -11.44
C LYS A 49 6.28 23.84 -10.91
N GLN A 50 5.18 23.95 -11.64
CA GLN A 50 3.98 24.71 -11.27
C GLN A 50 2.76 23.82 -11.44
N TRP A 51 1.99 23.64 -10.38
CA TRP A 51 0.77 22.85 -10.40
C TRP A 51 -0.35 23.62 -11.09
N PRO A 52 -1.11 22.98 -12.00
CA PRO A 52 -2.24 23.61 -12.67
C PRO A 52 -3.42 23.75 -11.68
N ALA A 53 -4.38 24.62 -12.01
CA ALA A 53 -5.64 24.71 -11.26
C ALA A 53 -6.50 23.44 -11.42
N GLU A 54 -6.39 22.74 -12.55
CA GLU A 54 -7.13 21.52 -12.88
C GLU A 54 -6.21 20.53 -13.59
N LEU A 55 -6.47 19.23 -13.38
CA LEU A 55 -5.81 18.12 -14.08
C LEU A 55 -6.61 17.70 -15.31
N ASP A 56 -5.93 17.20 -16.33
CA ASP A 56 -6.58 16.70 -17.53
C ASP A 56 -7.17 15.32 -17.27
N LEU A 57 -8.48 15.15 -17.41
CA LEU A 57 -9.13 13.85 -17.39
C LEU A 57 -8.71 13.06 -18.63
N LYS A 58 -8.08 11.90 -18.42
CA LYS A 58 -7.73 10.95 -19.50
C LYS A 58 -8.85 9.95 -19.75
N TRP A 59 -9.31 9.32 -18.70
CA TRP A 59 -10.43 8.39 -18.74
C TRP A 59 -11.04 8.19 -17.35
N LYS A 60 -12.29 7.73 -17.32
CA LYS A 60 -13.02 7.32 -16.12
C LYS A 60 -13.74 6.00 -16.40
N VAL A 61 -13.58 5.01 -15.51
CA VAL A 61 -14.15 3.66 -15.65
C VAL A 61 -14.82 3.22 -14.36
N ALA A 62 -16.05 2.77 -14.41
CA ALA A 62 -16.76 2.20 -13.27
C ALA A 62 -16.16 0.83 -12.90
N VAL A 63 -15.80 0.67 -11.63
CA VAL A 63 -15.15 -0.55 -11.09
C VAL A 63 -15.86 -1.10 -9.86
N GLY A 64 -17.00 -0.52 -9.50
CA GLY A 64 -17.80 -0.92 -8.36
C GLY A 64 -17.43 -0.26 -7.05
N LEU A 65 -18.32 -0.43 -6.05
CA LEU A 65 -18.20 0.14 -4.72
C LEU A 65 -17.08 -0.51 -3.91
N GLY A 66 -16.50 0.23 -2.98
CA GLY A 66 -15.48 -0.26 -2.04
C GLY A 66 -14.31 0.69 -1.88
N ASP A 67 -13.56 0.50 -0.80
CA ASP A 67 -12.47 1.38 -0.38
C ASP A 67 -11.08 0.79 -0.72
N ALA A 68 -11.04 -0.39 -1.34
CA ALA A 68 -9.81 -1.02 -1.79
C ALA A 68 -9.07 -0.10 -2.77
N SER A 69 -7.79 0.18 -2.50
CA SER A 69 -6.97 0.96 -3.42
C SER A 69 -6.71 0.16 -4.70
N PRO A 70 -6.66 0.79 -5.87
CA PRO A 70 -6.16 0.14 -7.06
C PRO A 70 -4.68 -0.19 -6.91
N VAL A 71 -4.21 -1.16 -7.69
CA VAL A 71 -2.78 -1.47 -7.82
C VAL A 71 -2.37 -1.46 -9.29
N MET A 72 -1.11 -1.18 -9.55
CA MET A 72 -0.57 -1.11 -10.90
C MET A 72 0.68 -1.98 -11.03
N ALA A 73 0.73 -2.81 -12.05
CA ALA A 73 1.89 -3.63 -12.37
C ALA A 73 1.97 -3.87 -13.88
N GLY A 74 3.15 -3.70 -14.46
CA GLY A 74 3.41 -3.97 -15.88
C GLY A 74 2.48 -3.22 -16.83
N GLY A 75 2.14 -1.97 -16.54
CA GLY A 75 1.24 -1.14 -17.36
C GLY A 75 -0.24 -1.50 -17.27
N LYS A 76 -0.62 -2.37 -16.36
CA LYS A 76 -2.00 -2.75 -16.06
C LYS A 76 -2.45 -2.20 -14.72
N LEU A 77 -3.70 -1.78 -14.64
CA LEU A 77 -4.38 -1.40 -13.40
C LEU A 77 -5.32 -2.52 -12.97
N TYR A 78 -5.28 -2.85 -11.69
CA TYR A 78 -6.18 -3.83 -11.10
C TYR A 78 -7.01 -3.14 -10.02
N SER A 79 -8.31 -3.34 -10.08
CA SER A 79 -9.26 -2.88 -9.09
C SER A 79 -9.99 -4.04 -8.47
N PHE A 80 -10.49 -3.83 -7.27
CA PHE A 80 -11.34 -4.77 -6.58
C PHE A 80 -12.52 -4.01 -5.97
N GLY A 81 -13.74 -4.34 -6.38
CA GLY A 81 -14.93 -3.60 -6.03
C GLY A 81 -16.16 -4.48 -5.98
N ARG A 82 -17.28 -3.94 -5.48
CA ARG A 82 -18.58 -4.61 -5.43
C ARG A 82 -19.50 -4.06 -6.51
N VAL A 83 -20.00 -4.96 -7.36
CA VAL A 83 -20.99 -4.66 -8.40
C VAL A 83 -22.23 -5.51 -8.15
N GLY A 84 -23.31 -4.89 -7.69
CA GLY A 84 -24.50 -5.62 -7.26
C GLY A 84 -24.24 -6.58 -6.10
N ALA A 85 -24.47 -7.87 -6.33
CA ALA A 85 -24.22 -8.93 -5.35
C ALA A 85 -22.78 -9.47 -5.40
N ASP A 86 -22.01 -9.16 -6.42
CA ASP A 86 -20.71 -9.77 -6.66
C ASP A 86 -19.56 -8.87 -6.21
N GLU A 87 -18.47 -9.48 -5.72
CA GLU A 87 -17.15 -8.85 -5.66
C GLU A 87 -16.39 -9.15 -6.95
N VAL A 88 -15.90 -8.09 -7.59
CA VAL A 88 -15.32 -8.13 -8.94
C VAL A 88 -13.86 -7.66 -8.88
N THR A 89 -12.96 -8.51 -9.36
CA THR A 89 -11.58 -8.12 -9.68
C THR A 89 -11.51 -7.77 -11.16
N MET A 90 -11.09 -6.56 -11.47
CA MET A 90 -11.03 -6.06 -12.85
C MET A 90 -9.60 -5.63 -13.19
N CYS A 91 -9.14 -6.02 -14.38
CA CYS A 91 -7.86 -5.59 -14.94
C CYS A 91 -8.12 -4.65 -16.13
N LEU A 92 -7.47 -3.49 -16.08
CA LEU A 92 -7.57 -2.46 -17.12
C LEU A 92 -6.19 -2.18 -17.72
N ASP A 93 -6.15 -1.80 -18.98
CA ASP A 93 -4.99 -1.13 -19.56
C ASP A 93 -4.83 0.25 -18.91
N ALA A 94 -3.67 0.52 -18.31
CA ALA A 94 -3.45 1.75 -17.53
C ALA A 94 -3.48 3.02 -18.41
N THR A 95 -3.17 2.90 -19.71
CA THR A 95 -3.12 4.04 -20.63
C THR A 95 -4.51 4.45 -21.11
N THR A 96 -5.35 3.46 -21.42
CA THR A 96 -6.63 3.67 -22.11
C THR A 96 -7.85 3.49 -21.21
N GLY A 97 -7.71 2.85 -20.05
CA GLY A 97 -8.82 2.44 -19.20
C GLY A 97 -9.63 1.26 -19.75
N LYS A 98 -9.21 0.66 -20.88
CA LYS A 98 -9.92 -0.47 -21.47
C LYS A 98 -9.82 -1.69 -20.57
N GLU A 99 -10.97 -2.35 -20.33
CA GLU A 99 -10.99 -3.63 -19.64
C GLU A 99 -10.27 -4.70 -20.45
N LEU A 100 -9.38 -5.43 -19.79
CA LEU A 100 -8.63 -6.56 -20.35
C LEU A 100 -9.24 -7.89 -19.94
N TRP A 101 -9.65 -7.98 -18.67
CA TRP A 101 -10.35 -9.13 -18.11
C TRP A 101 -11.02 -8.76 -16.78
N GLN A 102 -11.97 -9.59 -16.33
CA GLN A 102 -12.54 -9.56 -15.00
C GLN A 102 -12.80 -10.97 -14.48
N ASP A 103 -12.72 -11.14 -13.15
CA ASP A 103 -13.21 -12.29 -12.38
C ASP A 103 -14.21 -11.80 -11.34
N LYS A 104 -15.20 -12.63 -11.02
CA LYS A 104 -16.21 -12.28 -10.04
C LYS A 104 -16.71 -13.52 -9.28
N TYR A 105 -17.19 -13.26 -8.09
CA TYR A 105 -17.90 -14.26 -7.28
C TYR A 105 -18.97 -13.56 -6.45
N THR A 106 -20.02 -14.30 -6.09
CA THR A 106 -21.07 -13.76 -5.23
C THR A 106 -20.51 -13.48 -3.83
N ALA A 107 -20.51 -12.22 -3.43
CA ALA A 107 -19.98 -11.78 -2.16
C ALA A 107 -20.85 -12.27 -1.00
N LEU A 108 -20.22 -12.52 0.16
CA LEU A 108 -20.95 -12.77 1.38
C LEU A 108 -21.89 -11.59 1.70
N ALA A 109 -23.11 -11.88 2.09
CA ALA A 109 -24.05 -10.87 2.53
C ALA A 109 -23.55 -10.23 3.84
N ILE A 110 -23.34 -8.93 3.82
CA ILE A 110 -22.96 -8.15 5.00
C ILE A 110 -24.08 -7.19 5.37
N SER A 111 -24.22 -6.88 6.66
CA SER A 111 -25.26 -6.01 7.18
C SER A 111 -24.74 -5.10 8.29
N GLY A 112 -25.56 -4.11 8.66
CA GLY A 112 -25.25 -3.17 9.72
C GLY A 112 -24.70 -1.82 9.21
N PRO A 113 -24.49 -0.84 10.09
CA PRO A 113 -24.12 0.53 9.72
C PRO A 113 -22.82 0.63 8.91
N SER A 114 -21.81 -0.18 9.27
CA SER A 114 -20.55 -0.22 8.54
C SER A 114 -20.69 -0.76 7.13
N ALA A 115 -21.59 -1.72 6.90
CA ALA A 115 -21.87 -2.30 5.59
C ALA A 115 -22.64 -1.34 4.70
N SER A 116 -23.56 -0.53 5.25
CA SER A 116 -24.35 0.43 4.48
C SER A 116 -23.51 1.61 3.95
N VAL A 117 -22.52 2.05 4.73
CA VAL A 117 -21.62 3.15 4.33
C VAL A 117 -20.48 2.67 3.43
N HIS A 118 -19.93 1.49 3.70
CA HIS A 118 -18.79 0.89 3.01
C HIS A 118 -19.10 -0.55 2.57
N PRO A 119 -19.94 -0.73 1.54
CA PRO A 119 -20.53 -2.04 1.19
C PRO A 119 -19.59 -2.97 0.44
N GLY A 120 -18.45 -2.48 -0.06
CA GLY A 120 -17.50 -3.25 -0.87
C GLY A 120 -16.19 -3.56 -0.16
N PRO A 121 -15.26 -4.21 -0.87
CA PRO A 121 -13.96 -4.59 -0.32
C PRO A 121 -13.13 -3.38 0.12
N ARG A 122 -12.36 -3.57 1.20
CA ARG A 122 -11.45 -2.58 1.78
C ARG A 122 -9.99 -2.98 1.63
N SER A 123 -9.74 -4.28 1.48
CA SER A 123 -8.42 -4.83 1.30
C SER A 123 -7.89 -4.52 -0.10
N THR A 124 -6.76 -3.82 -0.17
CA THR A 124 -6.07 -3.55 -1.43
C THR A 124 -5.50 -4.84 -1.98
N PRO A 125 -5.70 -5.17 -3.26
CA PRO A 125 -5.08 -6.32 -3.89
C PRO A 125 -3.56 -6.30 -3.81
N ALA A 126 -2.92 -7.46 -3.96
CA ALA A 126 -1.48 -7.55 -4.15
C ALA A 126 -1.17 -8.30 -5.45
N VAL A 127 -0.23 -7.76 -6.24
CA VAL A 127 0.27 -8.35 -7.48
C VAL A 127 1.74 -8.71 -7.30
N GLY A 128 2.10 -9.95 -7.59
CA GLY A 128 3.48 -10.45 -7.53
C GLY A 128 3.59 -11.84 -8.16
N ASP A 129 4.76 -12.18 -8.65
CA ASP A 129 5.05 -13.49 -9.25
C ASP A 129 4.00 -13.95 -10.28
N GLY A 130 3.49 -12.99 -11.10
CA GLY A 130 2.48 -13.24 -12.13
C GLY A 130 1.07 -13.56 -11.59
N LYS A 131 0.81 -13.33 -10.32
CA LYS A 131 -0.48 -13.54 -9.67
C LYS A 131 -1.03 -12.24 -9.09
N ILE A 132 -2.36 -12.19 -8.93
CA ILE A 132 -3.03 -11.19 -8.12
C ILE A 132 -3.82 -11.90 -7.02
N VAL A 133 -3.70 -11.39 -5.80
CA VAL A 133 -4.46 -11.90 -4.65
C VAL A 133 -5.37 -10.80 -4.13
N THR A 134 -6.64 -11.14 -3.90
CA THR A 134 -7.64 -10.29 -3.28
C THR A 134 -8.18 -10.94 -2.00
N LEU A 135 -8.59 -10.09 -1.05
CA LEU A 135 -9.33 -10.51 0.15
C LEU A 135 -10.66 -9.76 0.18
N GLY A 136 -11.74 -10.48 -0.04
CA GLY A 136 -13.11 -9.94 -0.03
C GLY A 136 -13.55 -9.47 1.34
N ILE A 137 -14.55 -8.61 1.40
CA ILE A 137 -15.06 -8.05 2.66
C ILE A 137 -15.57 -9.14 3.61
N GLY A 138 -16.05 -10.25 3.06
CA GLY A 138 -16.55 -11.43 3.77
C GLY A 138 -15.50 -12.52 4.02
N GLY A 139 -14.19 -12.26 3.83
CA GLY A 139 -13.13 -13.22 4.13
C GLY A 139 -12.79 -14.20 3.01
N VAL A 140 -13.37 -14.06 1.82
CA VAL A 140 -13.00 -14.87 0.65
C VAL A 140 -11.65 -14.41 0.11
N ILE A 141 -10.72 -15.33 -0.03
CA ILE A 141 -9.39 -15.09 -0.61
C ILE A 141 -9.38 -15.64 -2.02
N THR A 142 -9.03 -14.82 -3.01
CA THR A 142 -8.95 -15.26 -4.41
C THR A 142 -7.56 -14.96 -4.97
N CYS A 143 -6.95 -15.95 -5.60
CA CYS A 143 -5.73 -15.81 -6.39
C CYS A 143 -6.03 -16.06 -7.85
N LEU A 144 -5.70 -15.10 -8.70
CA LEU A 144 -5.88 -15.18 -10.15
C LEU A 144 -4.53 -15.08 -10.85
N ASP A 145 -4.45 -15.58 -12.06
CA ASP A 145 -3.35 -15.25 -12.97
C ASP A 145 -3.49 -13.77 -13.39
N ALA A 146 -2.49 -12.96 -13.08
CA ALA A 146 -2.55 -11.51 -13.29
C ALA A 146 -2.62 -11.11 -14.78
N SER A 147 -2.18 -11.98 -15.69
CA SER A 147 -2.20 -11.69 -17.13
C SER A 147 -3.54 -11.98 -17.78
N THR A 148 -4.24 -13.02 -17.31
CA THR A 148 -5.42 -13.61 -17.96
C THR A 148 -6.71 -13.52 -17.15
N GLY A 149 -6.62 -13.25 -15.84
CA GLY A 149 -7.76 -13.29 -14.91
C GLY A 149 -8.23 -14.71 -14.56
N LYS A 150 -7.56 -15.75 -15.06
CA LYS A 150 -7.96 -17.14 -14.76
C LYS A 150 -7.76 -17.45 -13.27
N LEU A 151 -8.77 -18.09 -12.68
CA LEU A 151 -8.71 -18.55 -11.29
C LEU A 151 -7.58 -19.55 -11.13
N VAL A 152 -6.71 -19.29 -10.14
CA VAL A 152 -5.66 -20.23 -9.69
C VAL A 152 -6.16 -21.01 -8.49
N TRP A 153 -6.64 -20.31 -7.46
CA TRP A 153 -7.32 -20.90 -6.30
C TRP A 153 -8.21 -19.86 -5.61
N ARG A 154 -9.19 -20.36 -4.86
CA ARG A 154 -10.06 -19.57 -3.97
C ARG A 154 -10.20 -20.30 -2.65
N ASN A 155 -10.14 -19.56 -1.55
CA ASN A 155 -10.30 -20.07 -0.20
C ASN A 155 -11.43 -19.32 0.51
N GLU A 156 -12.36 -20.05 1.14
CA GLU A 156 -13.54 -19.53 1.83
C GLU A 156 -13.55 -19.91 3.34
N ASP A 157 -12.45 -20.47 3.86
CA ASP A 157 -12.39 -21.00 5.23
C ASP A 157 -12.55 -19.90 6.29
N PHE A 158 -12.28 -18.63 5.93
CA PHE A 158 -12.28 -17.48 6.83
C PHE A 158 -13.56 -16.65 6.80
N THR A 159 -14.62 -17.16 6.17
CA THR A 159 -15.90 -16.44 6.02
C THR A 159 -16.76 -16.46 7.28
N LYS A 160 -16.47 -17.33 8.25
CA LYS A 160 -17.29 -17.53 9.46
C LYS A 160 -16.76 -16.77 10.69
N ASP A 161 -15.49 -16.38 10.70
CA ASP A 161 -14.86 -15.68 11.81
C ASP A 161 -14.28 -14.34 11.34
N LEU A 162 -15.13 -13.32 11.32
CA LEU A 162 -14.79 -12.00 10.83
C LEU A 162 -14.64 -10.99 11.97
N GLN A 163 -13.83 -9.98 11.76
CA GLN A 163 -13.74 -8.82 12.63
C GLN A 163 -15.07 -8.04 12.65
N GLN A 164 -15.27 -7.24 13.70
CA GLN A 164 -16.50 -6.44 13.91
C GLN A 164 -16.87 -5.57 12.70
N PHE A 165 -15.87 -5.01 12.00
CA PHE A 165 -16.06 -4.17 10.83
C PHE A 165 -15.57 -4.85 9.55
N PHE A 166 -15.64 -6.19 9.49
CA PHE A 166 -15.23 -7.04 8.38
C PHE A 166 -13.72 -6.99 8.09
N THR A 167 -13.29 -7.57 6.99
CA THR A 167 -11.88 -7.62 6.61
C THR A 167 -11.37 -6.23 6.15
N GLY A 168 -10.15 -5.89 6.51
CA GLY A 168 -9.53 -4.62 6.12
C GLY A 168 -8.02 -4.74 5.85
N VAL A 169 -7.39 -5.86 6.27
CA VAL A 169 -5.97 -6.13 6.02
C VAL A 169 -5.74 -6.40 4.54
N SER A 170 -4.62 -5.91 4.01
CA SER A 170 -4.26 -6.14 2.60
C SER A 170 -3.22 -7.25 2.49
N PRO A 171 -3.37 -8.18 1.53
CA PRO A 171 -2.41 -9.25 1.28
C PRO A 171 -0.99 -8.73 1.09
N LEU A 172 0.00 -9.50 1.52
CA LEU A 172 1.42 -9.28 1.26
C LEU A 172 1.95 -10.45 0.45
N ILE A 173 2.46 -10.21 -0.76
CA ILE A 173 3.15 -11.23 -1.55
C ILE A 173 4.65 -11.11 -1.33
N ALA A 174 5.27 -12.17 -0.85
CA ALA A 174 6.70 -12.26 -0.64
C ALA A 174 7.18 -13.71 -0.73
N ASN A 175 8.34 -13.95 -1.35
CA ASN A 175 9.00 -15.26 -1.43
C ASN A 175 8.08 -16.40 -1.95
N GLY A 176 7.24 -16.13 -2.97
CA GLY A 176 6.30 -17.11 -3.53
C GLY A 176 5.13 -17.45 -2.60
N MET A 177 4.89 -16.65 -1.58
CA MET A 177 3.79 -16.81 -0.63
C MET A 177 2.90 -15.57 -0.61
N CYS A 178 1.64 -15.80 -0.24
CA CYS A 178 0.70 -14.75 0.14
C CYS A 178 0.46 -14.82 1.65
N LEU A 179 0.63 -13.68 2.33
CA LEU A 179 0.56 -13.57 3.77
C LEU A 179 -0.54 -12.60 4.18
N MET A 180 -1.32 -12.99 5.20
CA MET A 180 -2.41 -12.17 5.75
C MET A 180 -2.60 -12.49 7.23
N HIS A 181 -3.06 -11.51 8.01
CA HIS A 181 -3.59 -11.72 9.35
C HIS A 181 -5.11 -11.85 9.27
N LEU A 182 -5.63 -13.02 9.58
CA LEU A 182 -7.04 -13.38 9.45
C LEU A 182 -7.61 -13.84 10.78
N GLY A 183 -8.94 -13.88 10.90
CA GLY A 183 -9.67 -14.32 12.08
C GLY A 183 -10.56 -13.25 12.70
N GLY A 184 -11.19 -13.60 13.79
CA GLY A 184 -12.14 -12.74 14.52
C GLY A 184 -11.49 -11.85 15.58
N LYS A 185 -12.36 -11.25 16.41
CA LYS A 185 -11.94 -10.23 17.38
C LYS A 185 -10.92 -10.70 18.42
N MET A 186 -11.01 -11.94 18.87
CA MET A 186 -10.22 -12.45 20.02
C MET A 186 -9.12 -13.41 19.62
N LYS A 187 -9.23 -14.03 18.46
CA LYS A 187 -8.31 -15.02 17.94
C LYS A 187 -7.97 -14.71 16.50
N GLY A 188 -6.70 -14.68 16.19
CA GLY A 188 -6.21 -14.44 14.85
C GLY A 188 -5.04 -15.34 14.50
N GLN A 189 -4.78 -15.39 13.21
CA GLN A 189 -3.69 -16.16 12.64
C GLN A 189 -3.03 -15.37 11.53
N ILE A 190 -1.71 -15.24 11.60
CA ILE A 190 -0.96 -14.83 10.42
C ILE A 190 -0.68 -16.08 9.62
N ILE A 191 -1.15 -16.13 8.38
CA ILE A 191 -1.09 -17.34 7.55
C ILE A 191 -0.29 -17.02 6.29
N ALA A 192 0.58 -17.95 5.93
CA ALA A 192 1.24 -17.97 4.64
C ALA A 192 0.63 -19.06 3.76
N PHE A 193 0.11 -18.65 2.61
CA PHE A 193 -0.34 -19.55 1.56
C PHE A 193 0.71 -19.63 0.46
N ASP A 194 0.95 -20.82 -0.05
CA ASP A 194 1.71 -20.99 -1.30
C ASP A 194 0.97 -20.25 -2.43
N LEU A 195 1.65 -19.34 -3.09
CA LEU A 195 1.01 -18.48 -4.08
C LEU A 195 0.51 -19.23 -5.33
N LYS A 196 1.12 -20.37 -5.65
CA LYS A 196 0.75 -21.19 -6.82
C LYS A 196 -0.40 -22.14 -6.56
N THR A 197 -0.48 -22.68 -5.34
CA THR A 197 -1.42 -23.77 -5.01
C THR A 197 -2.51 -23.39 -4.03
N GLY A 198 -2.34 -22.29 -3.27
CA GLY A 198 -3.24 -21.92 -2.19
C GLY A 198 -3.11 -22.77 -0.93
N THR A 199 -2.17 -23.72 -0.90
CA THR A 199 -1.95 -24.54 0.28
C THR A 199 -1.29 -23.75 1.39
N GLN A 200 -1.71 -23.96 2.63
CA GLN A 200 -1.13 -23.36 3.80
C GLN A 200 0.31 -23.87 4.01
N LYS A 201 1.28 -22.97 4.07
CA LYS A 201 2.70 -23.29 4.32
C LYS A 201 3.01 -23.31 5.81
N TRP A 202 2.55 -22.29 6.51
CA TRP A 202 2.68 -22.15 7.96
C TRP A 202 1.58 -21.23 8.52
N VAL A 203 1.35 -21.36 9.80
CA VAL A 203 0.46 -20.50 10.60
C VAL A 203 1.22 -20.01 11.81
N CYS A 204 1.07 -18.72 12.11
CA CYS A 204 1.46 -18.12 13.36
C CYS A 204 0.18 -17.75 14.12
N GLU A 205 -0.15 -18.49 15.16
CA GLU A 205 -1.26 -18.14 16.02
C GLU A 205 -0.92 -16.90 16.84
N SER A 206 -1.85 -15.95 16.91
CA SER A 206 -1.69 -14.72 17.66
C SER A 206 -3.02 -14.26 18.25
N ASP A 207 -3.01 -13.12 18.92
CA ASP A 207 -4.24 -12.41 19.27
C ASP A 207 -4.97 -11.95 17.99
N GLY A 208 -6.21 -11.47 18.15
CA GLY A 208 -7.05 -11.10 17.01
C GLY A 208 -6.38 -10.11 16.07
N PRO A 209 -6.71 -10.15 14.77
CA PRO A 209 -6.18 -9.20 13.83
C PRO A 209 -6.63 -7.77 14.17
N SER A 210 -5.81 -6.81 13.79
CA SER A 210 -6.21 -5.41 13.68
C SER A 210 -6.68 -5.12 12.25
N TYR A 211 -6.95 -3.85 11.92
CA TYR A 211 -7.18 -3.43 10.53
C TYR A 211 -5.88 -3.00 9.83
N ALA A 212 -4.74 -3.08 10.54
CA ALA A 212 -3.42 -2.80 10.01
C ALA A 212 -2.98 -3.90 9.04
N SER A 213 -2.30 -3.51 7.99
CA SER A 213 -1.70 -4.44 7.05
C SER A 213 -0.24 -4.72 7.41
N LEU A 214 0.25 -5.91 7.09
CA LEU A 214 1.62 -6.35 7.36
C LEU A 214 2.65 -5.39 6.74
N ALA A 215 3.77 -5.20 7.41
CA ALA A 215 4.96 -4.54 6.86
C ALA A 215 6.14 -5.51 6.81
N MET A 216 7.23 -5.09 6.17
CA MET A 216 8.47 -5.86 6.12
C MET A 216 9.61 -5.02 6.67
N MET A 217 10.52 -5.67 7.40
CA MET A 217 11.79 -5.06 7.83
C MET A 217 12.95 -6.01 7.59
N THR A 218 14.18 -5.49 7.66
CA THR A 218 15.39 -6.30 7.56
C THR A 218 16.35 -5.90 8.67
N ILE A 219 16.74 -6.86 9.50
CA ILE A 219 17.71 -6.64 10.59
C ILE A 219 18.84 -7.63 10.45
N GLY A 220 20.09 -7.13 10.35
CA GLY A 220 21.26 -7.98 10.19
C GLY A 220 21.17 -8.92 8.98
N GLY A 221 20.59 -8.44 7.87
CA GLY A 221 20.39 -9.21 6.65
C GLY A 221 19.20 -10.18 6.68
N LYS A 222 18.54 -10.38 7.83
CA LYS A 222 17.37 -11.25 7.93
C LYS A 222 16.08 -10.46 7.76
N LYS A 223 15.25 -10.85 6.78
CA LYS A 223 13.92 -10.29 6.57
C LYS A 223 12.97 -10.76 7.67
N GLN A 224 12.07 -9.88 8.08
CA GLN A 224 11.04 -10.15 9.07
C GLN A 224 9.72 -9.53 8.61
N ILE A 225 8.61 -10.18 8.91
CA ILE A 225 7.27 -9.63 8.79
C ILE A 225 7.00 -8.85 10.08
N VAL A 226 6.44 -7.66 9.95
CA VAL A 226 6.00 -6.85 11.08
C VAL A 226 4.49 -6.76 11.05
N ASP A 227 3.84 -7.13 12.13
CA ASP A 227 2.39 -7.07 12.28
C ASP A 227 1.99 -6.30 13.54
N LEU A 228 1.00 -5.45 13.40
CA LEU A 228 0.33 -4.79 14.51
C LEU A 228 -1.01 -5.47 14.75
N THR A 229 -1.05 -6.36 15.71
CA THR A 229 -2.23 -7.14 16.09
C THR A 229 -3.20 -6.27 16.93
N SER A 230 -4.25 -6.87 17.47
CA SER A 230 -5.17 -6.16 18.37
C SER A 230 -4.52 -5.73 19.69
N LYS A 231 -3.41 -6.39 20.11
CA LYS A 231 -2.76 -6.14 21.42
C LYS A 231 -1.26 -5.95 21.37
N ASN A 232 -0.61 -6.39 20.29
CA ASN A 232 0.84 -6.44 20.23
C ASN A 232 1.38 -5.98 18.87
N LEU A 233 2.58 -5.44 18.86
CA LEU A 233 3.43 -5.33 17.69
C LEU A 233 4.36 -6.54 17.70
N ILE A 234 4.39 -7.33 16.64
CA ILE A 234 5.18 -8.56 16.56
C ILE A 234 6.04 -8.61 15.31
N GLY A 235 7.21 -9.23 15.45
CA GLY A 235 8.08 -9.57 14.32
C GLY A 235 8.10 -11.08 14.11
N ILE A 236 7.95 -11.52 12.87
CA ILE A 236 7.74 -12.91 12.50
C ILE A 236 8.78 -13.32 11.46
N ASP A 237 9.32 -14.51 11.61
CA ASP A 237 10.16 -15.14 10.61
C ASP A 237 9.31 -15.53 9.38
N PRO A 238 9.56 -14.96 8.20
CA PRO A 238 8.77 -15.24 7.01
C PRO A 238 8.92 -16.68 6.48
N GLU A 239 9.93 -17.42 6.91
CA GLU A 239 10.18 -18.78 6.44
C GLU A 239 9.31 -19.82 7.16
N ASN A 240 9.02 -19.59 8.45
CA ASN A 240 8.40 -20.62 9.30
C ASN A 240 7.27 -20.09 10.21
N GLY A 241 6.98 -18.80 10.19
CA GLY A 241 5.90 -18.18 10.98
C GLY A 241 6.21 -18.02 12.48
N LYS A 242 7.45 -18.24 12.93
CA LYS A 242 7.80 -18.07 14.35
C LYS A 242 7.90 -16.61 14.74
N ILE A 243 7.32 -16.26 15.89
CA ILE A 243 7.49 -14.94 16.49
C ILE A 243 8.94 -14.81 16.95
N MET A 244 9.62 -13.77 16.46
CA MET A 244 11.00 -13.45 16.77
C MET A 244 11.13 -12.44 17.90
N TRP A 245 10.19 -11.52 18.00
CA TRP A 245 10.08 -10.51 19.04
C TRP A 245 8.64 -10.01 19.14
N GLN A 246 8.32 -9.43 20.29
CA GLN A 246 7.01 -8.88 20.60
C GLN A 246 7.14 -7.64 21.45
N PHE A 247 6.27 -6.65 21.23
CA PHE A 247 6.12 -5.44 22.02
C PHE A 247 4.65 -5.19 22.31
N PRO A 248 4.25 -4.96 23.58
CA PRO A 248 2.85 -4.69 23.92
C PRO A 248 2.36 -3.38 23.29
N ALA A 249 1.27 -3.45 22.55
CA ALA A 249 0.64 -2.32 21.88
C ALA A 249 -0.89 -2.31 22.12
N PRO A 250 -1.33 -2.31 23.41
CA PRO A 250 -2.75 -2.39 23.72
C PRO A 250 -3.46 -1.11 23.33
N VAL A 251 -4.60 -1.25 22.68
CA VAL A 251 -5.49 -0.13 22.38
C VAL A 251 -6.25 0.27 23.63
N LYS A 252 -6.27 1.56 23.96
CA LYS A 252 -7.00 2.10 25.11
C LYS A 252 -8.44 2.48 24.70
N GLY A 253 -9.40 2.12 25.53
CA GLY A 253 -10.82 2.45 25.31
C GLY A 253 -11.48 1.57 24.23
N MET A 254 -12.47 2.12 23.53
CA MET A 254 -13.23 1.42 22.49
C MET A 254 -12.63 1.65 21.09
N PHE A 255 -11.31 1.75 20.99
CA PHE A 255 -10.59 1.94 19.73
C PHE A 255 -10.03 0.61 19.21
N TYR A 256 -9.42 0.64 18.06
CA TYR A 256 -8.73 -0.48 17.42
C TYR A 256 -7.53 0.03 16.62
N ASN A 257 -6.54 -0.82 16.45
CA ASN A 257 -5.41 -0.53 15.59
C ASN A 257 -5.86 -0.60 14.11
N ALA A 258 -5.65 0.48 13.37
CA ALA A 258 -5.98 0.55 11.95
C ALA A 258 -4.79 0.99 11.07
N PRO A 259 -4.00 1.99 11.47
CA PRO A 259 -2.80 2.35 10.74
C PRO A 259 -1.78 1.21 10.74
N SER A 260 -1.18 0.96 9.58
CA SER A 260 -0.13 -0.07 9.44
C SER A 260 1.18 0.40 10.07
N PRO A 261 2.06 -0.50 10.53
CA PRO A 261 3.39 -0.15 11.00
C PRO A 261 4.19 0.57 9.91
N VAL A 262 4.94 1.59 10.29
CA VAL A 262 5.91 2.27 9.43
C VAL A 262 7.31 1.86 9.87
N VAL A 263 8.14 1.41 8.94
CA VAL A 263 9.47 0.87 9.24
C VAL A 263 10.56 1.83 8.76
N ASP A 264 11.54 2.08 9.61
CA ASP A 264 12.77 2.81 9.30
C ASP A 264 13.98 2.04 9.86
N GLY A 265 14.66 1.27 9.02
CA GLY A 265 15.76 0.41 9.43
C GLY A 265 15.34 -0.57 10.52
N GLN A 266 15.82 -0.36 11.75
CA GLN A 266 15.50 -1.16 12.93
C GLN A 266 14.40 -0.53 13.81
N THR A 267 13.83 0.59 13.40
CA THR A 267 12.76 1.27 14.13
C THR A 267 11.41 1.01 13.49
N VAL A 268 10.41 0.71 14.29
CA VAL A 268 9.02 0.57 13.87
C VAL A 268 8.19 1.64 14.56
N PHE A 269 7.45 2.43 13.78
CA PHE A 269 6.49 3.38 14.30
C PHE A 269 5.09 2.80 14.23
N ILE A 270 4.38 2.84 15.34
CA ILE A 270 2.96 2.53 15.41
C ILE A 270 2.20 3.78 15.87
N THR A 271 1.02 3.97 15.36
CA THR A 271 0.18 5.11 15.69
C THR A 271 -1.27 4.69 15.76
N GLY A 272 -2.06 5.37 16.58
CA GLY A 272 -3.47 5.04 16.71
C GLY A 272 -4.24 6.01 17.59
N GLN A 273 -5.54 6.03 17.41
CA GLN A 273 -6.45 6.78 18.27
C GLN A 273 -6.42 6.17 19.69
N GLY A 274 -6.11 6.99 20.69
CA GLY A 274 -6.04 6.57 22.09
C GLY A 274 -4.67 6.09 22.56
N GLN A 275 -3.70 5.86 21.66
CA GLN A 275 -2.32 5.52 22.05
C GLN A 275 -1.28 6.56 21.62
N GLY A 276 -1.64 7.48 20.71
CA GLY A 276 -0.68 8.43 20.14
C GLY A 276 0.21 7.76 19.09
N THR A 277 1.47 8.17 19.03
CA THR A 277 2.50 7.58 18.16
C THR A 277 3.67 7.10 19.01
N VAL A 278 4.10 5.86 18.78
CA VAL A 278 5.19 5.20 19.51
C VAL A 278 6.25 4.74 18.55
N ALA A 279 7.52 4.95 18.90
CA ALA A 279 8.66 4.36 18.20
C ALA A 279 9.23 3.20 18.99
N VAL A 280 9.40 2.06 18.34
CA VAL A 280 9.92 0.83 18.92
C VAL A 280 11.19 0.44 18.16
N GLN A 281 12.31 0.36 18.87
CA GLN A 281 13.59 -0.14 18.37
C GLN A 281 13.64 -1.64 18.49
N ILE A 282 14.06 -2.31 17.42
CA ILE A 282 14.32 -3.74 17.45
C ILE A 282 15.82 -3.97 17.45
N GLU A 283 16.33 -4.48 18.57
CA GLU A 283 17.74 -4.79 18.77
C GLU A 283 18.01 -6.28 18.52
N LYS A 284 19.12 -6.58 17.84
CA LYS A 284 19.58 -7.96 17.67
C LYS A 284 20.82 -8.19 18.55
N GLN A 285 20.75 -9.19 19.43
CA GLN A 285 21.86 -9.63 20.27
C GLN A 285 22.10 -11.13 20.03
N GLY A 286 23.14 -11.48 19.27
CA GLY A 286 23.30 -12.86 18.80
C GLY A 286 22.14 -13.25 17.89
N ASP A 287 21.43 -14.32 18.26
CA ASP A 287 20.25 -14.84 17.54
C ASP A 287 18.91 -14.38 18.15
N VAL A 288 18.97 -13.57 19.20
CA VAL A 288 17.78 -13.06 19.89
C VAL A 288 17.46 -11.64 19.45
N TYR A 289 16.17 -11.36 19.31
CA TYR A 289 15.66 -10.02 19.01
C TYR A 289 14.87 -9.49 20.21
N ALA A 290 15.08 -8.24 20.55
CA ALA A 290 14.38 -7.53 21.61
C ALA A 290 13.74 -6.25 21.07
N ALA A 291 12.51 -5.98 21.51
CA ALA A 291 11.79 -4.76 21.16
C ALA A 291 11.78 -3.81 22.35
N LYS A 292 12.15 -2.54 22.14
CA LYS A 292 12.25 -1.51 23.18
C LYS A 292 11.62 -0.21 22.70
N GLU A 293 10.80 0.41 23.57
CA GLU A 293 10.28 1.75 23.31
C GLU A 293 11.44 2.77 23.30
N LEU A 294 11.51 3.56 22.23
CA LEU A 294 12.42 4.70 22.13
C LEU A 294 11.75 5.97 22.67
N TRP A 295 10.54 6.22 22.22
CA TRP A 295 9.75 7.36 22.64
C TRP A 295 8.24 7.11 22.40
N ASN A 296 7.42 7.89 23.08
CA ASN A 296 5.97 7.89 22.95
C ASN A 296 5.46 9.34 22.94
N ASN A 297 4.79 9.73 21.86
CA ASN A 297 4.03 10.96 21.77
C ASN A 297 2.54 10.62 21.96
N ALA A 298 2.04 10.68 23.17
CA ALA A 298 0.67 10.31 23.51
C ALA A 298 -0.40 11.29 22.97
N GLU A 299 -0.02 12.49 22.59
CA GLU A 299 -0.94 13.53 22.14
C GLU A 299 -1.27 13.41 20.67
N LEU A 300 -0.27 13.06 19.84
CA LEU A 300 -0.39 13.05 18.39
C LEU A 300 -0.46 11.62 17.85
N GLY A 301 -1.64 11.23 17.43
CA GLY A 301 -1.92 9.95 16.77
C GLY A 301 -2.87 10.11 15.60
N THR A 302 -2.91 9.11 14.75
CA THR A 302 -3.83 9.04 13.61
C THR A 302 -5.05 8.20 13.94
N LYS A 303 -6.13 8.34 13.15
CA LYS A 303 -7.32 7.49 13.30
C LYS A 303 -7.30 6.33 12.30
N TRP A 304 -7.17 6.64 11.03
CA TRP A 304 -7.21 5.67 9.93
C TRP A 304 -5.96 5.74 9.06
N ASN A 305 -5.26 6.86 9.09
CA ASN A 305 -4.14 7.16 8.23
C ASN A 305 -2.87 6.47 8.71
N THR A 306 -2.16 5.82 7.80
CA THR A 306 -0.78 5.39 8.04
C THR A 306 0.15 6.52 7.58
N PRO A 307 0.98 7.08 8.46
CA PRO A 307 1.89 8.16 8.10
C PRO A 307 2.91 7.76 7.02
N VAL A 308 3.44 8.75 6.32
CA VAL A 308 4.60 8.58 5.45
C VAL A 308 5.85 9.08 6.17
N LEU A 309 6.90 8.27 6.13
CA LEU A 309 8.22 8.66 6.63
C LEU A 309 9.04 9.25 5.49
N LYS A 310 9.47 10.51 5.64
CA LYS A 310 10.32 11.20 4.70
C LYS A 310 11.35 12.05 5.42
N ASP A 311 12.62 11.89 5.04
CA ASP A 311 13.77 12.70 5.50
C ASP A 311 13.85 12.82 7.04
N GLY A 312 13.52 11.72 7.77
CA GLY A 312 13.53 11.66 9.23
C GLY A 312 12.29 12.24 9.92
N PHE A 313 11.22 12.51 9.16
CA PHE A 313 9.96 13.02 9.70
C PHE A 313 8.77 12.16 9.26
N LEU A 314 7.82 12.00 10.18
CA LEU A 314 6.53 11.36 9.92
C LEU A 314 5.50 12.44 9.55
N TYR A 315 4.89 12.28 8.38
CA TYR A 315 3.80 13.14 7.91
C TYR A 315 2.50 12.34 7.91
N GLY A 316 1.47 12.84 8.57
CA GLY A 316 0.21 12.13 8.73
C GLY A 316 -1.00 13.05 8.81
N LEU A 317 -2.17 12.42 8.93
CA LEU A 317 -3.44 13.08 9.24
C LEU A 317 -3.86 12.65 10.65
N SER A 318 -3.91 13.61 11.56
CA SER A 318 -4.18 13.37 12.98
C SER A 318 -5.63 12.94 13.24
N LYS A 319 -5.89 12.45 14.46
CA LYS A 319 -7.25 12.15 14.94
C LYS A 319 -8.15 13.40 14.97
N GLU A 320 -7.55 14.60 15.06
CA GLU A 320 -8.24 15.90 14.95
C GLU A 320 -8.44 16.37 13.50
N LYS A 321 -8.17 15.50 12.51
CA LYS A 321 -8.35 15.74 11.07
C LYS A 321 -7.40 16.81 10.51
N LYS A 322 -6.23 16.95 11.09
CA LYS A 322 -5.22 17.94 10.69
C LYS A 322 -3.96 17.27 10.16
N LEU A 323 -3.39 17.80 9.10
CA LEU A 323 -2.08 17.37 8.65
C LEU A 323 -1.03 17.73 9.70
N TYR A 324 -0.02 16.89 9.86
CA TYR A 324 1.03 17.11 10.83
C TYR A 324 2.40 16.65 10.33
N CYS A 325 3.44 17.14 10.96
CA CYS A 325 4.82 16.68 10.86
C CYS A 325 5.37 16.37 12.26
N MET A 326 6.03 15.24 12.40
CA MET A 326 6.63 14.78 13.65
C MET A 326 8.05 14.30 13.40
N ASN A 327 9.00 14.68 14.23
CA ASN A 327 10.37 14.19 14.16
C ASN A 327 10.42 12.70 14.50
N ALA A 328 10.84 11.86 13.58
CA ALA A 328 10.84 10.40 13.75
C ALA A 328 11.89 9.91 14.78
N LYS A 329 12.95 10.69 15.03
CA LYS A 329 14.01 10.33 15.98
C LYS A 329 13.60 10.62 17.43
N THR A 330 12.83 11.69 17.67
CA THR A 330 12.54 12.18 19.02
C THR A 330 11.07 12.10 19.42
N GLY A 331 10.16 11.89 18.44
CA GLY A 331 8.72 11.97 18.67
C GLY A 331 8.19 13.39 18.88
N ALA A 332 9.04 14.41 18.76
CA ALA A 332 8.60 15.81 18.92
C ALA A 332 7.71 16.23 17.74
N THR A 333 6.57 16.83 18.06
CA THR A 333 5.71 17.45 17.04
C THR A 333 6.40 18.67 16.46
N ALA A 334 6.68 18.65 15.17
CA ALA A 334 7.29 19.77 14.46
C ALA A 334 6.23 20.84 14.14
N TRP A 335 5.10 20.42 13.56
CA TRP A 335 3.94 21.28 13.34
C TRP A 335 2.65 20.47 13.18
N VAL A 336 1.52 21.14 13.41
CA VAL A 336 0.18 20.67 13.07
C VAL A 336 -0.50 21.79 12.28
N ASP A 337 -1.07 21.46 11.13
CA ASP A 337 -1.78 22.43 10.29
C ASP A 337 -3.01 22.98 11.03
N THR A 338 -3.35 24.23 10.75
CA THR A 338 -4.57 24.87 11.26
C THR A 338 -5.83 24.43 10.52
N LYS A 339 -5.69 24.03 9.25
CA LYS A 339 -6.81 23.56 8.40
C LYS A 339 -7.29 22.20 8.85
N VAL A 340 -8.61 22.06 8.96
CA VAL A 340 -9.27 20.79 9.23
C VAL A 340 -9.60 20.11 7.91
N GLN A 341 -9.13 18.88 7.75
CA GLN A 341 -9.46 18.00 6.64
C GLN A 341 -10.69 17.13 6.98
N ASN A 342 -10.85 15.98 6.35
CA ASN A 342 -11.87 14.99 6.67
C ASN A 342 -11.35 13.94 7.67
N ASP A 343 -12.25 13.09 8.18
CA ASP A 343 -11.89 11.97 9.06
C ASP A 343 -10.95 10.98 8.40
N PHE A 344 -11.16 10.71 7.11
CA PHE A 344 -10.31 9.84 6.32
C PHE A 344 -9.43 10.64 5.37
N GLY A 345 -8.23 10.15 5.17
CA GLY A 345 -7.28 10.64 4.18
C GLY A 345 -6.04 9.77 4.13
N VAL A 346 -5.37 9.80 3.00
CA VAL A 346 -4.10 9.10 2.78
C VAL A 346 -3.04 10.09 2.34
N ILE A 347 -1.77 9.75 2.54
CA ILE A 347 -0.65 10.58 2.12
C ILE A 347 0.34 9.72 1.35
N VAL A 348 0.85 10.23 0.24
CA VAL A 348 1.94 9.63 -0.53
C VAL A 348 3.11 10.60 -0.65
N ASP A 349 4.34 10.06 -0.58
CA ASP A 349 5.56 10.77 -0.91
C ASP A 349 5.77 10.75 -2.43
N ALA A 350 5.58 11.89 -3.08
CA ALA A 350 5.76 12.06 -4.51
C ALA A 350 7.12 12.69 -4.88
N GLY A 351 8.12 12.51 -4.04
CA GLY A 351 9.47 13.05 -4.22
C GLY A 351 9.59 14.50 -3.73
N PRO A 352 9.49 15.52 -4.58
CA PRO A 352 9.67 16.91 -4.15
C PRO A 352 8.47 17.47 -3.34
N VAL A 353 7.34 16.76 -3.34
CA VAL A 353 6.13 17.14 -2.62
C VAL A 353 5.51 15.91 -1.94
N LEU A 354 4.70 16.15 -0.93
CA LEU A 354 3.73 15.21 -0.40
C LEU A 354 2.36 15.50 -0.99
N ILE A 355 1.59 14.45 -1.25
CA ILE A 355 0.23 14.57 -1.74
C ILE A 355 -0.70 13.87 -0.74
N ALA A 356 -1.51 14.65 -0.05
CA ALA A 356 -2.62 14.11 0.73
C ALA A 356 -3.87 14.04 -0.13
N LEU A 357 -4.63 12.95 0.04
CA LEU A 357 -5.94 12.76 -0.57
C LEU A 357 -6.97 12.51 0.55
N PRO A 358 -7.56 13.56 1.10
CA PRO A 358 -8.68 13.45 2.04
C PRO A 358 -9.93 12.91 1.36
N GLN A 359 -10.90 12.48 2.14
CA GLN A 359 -12.23 12.04 1.70
C GLN A 359 -12.96 13.08 0.83
N SER A 360 -12.62 14.37 0.94
CA SER A 360 -13.16 15.44 0.09
C SER A 360 -12.75 15.33 -1.38
N SER A 361 -11.88 14.36 -1.73
CA SER A 361 -11.42 14.11 -3.10
C SER A 361 -10.59 15.24 -3.72
N ASN A 362 -10.02 16.08 -2.88
CA ASN A 362 -9.04 17.08 -3.29
C ASN A 362 -7.62 16.55 -3.05
N LEU A 363 -6.77 16.64 -4.06
CA LEU A 363 -5.34 16.46 -3.89
C LEU A 363 -4.78 17.69 -3.18
N VAL A 364 -4.33 17.53 -1.95
CA VAL A 364 -3.66 18.60 -1.19
C VAL A 364 -2.17 18.37 -1.34
N ILE A 365 -1.53 19.23 -2.13
CA ILE A 365 -0.10 19.15 -2.45
C ILE A 365 0.65 20.13 -1.55
N TYR A 366 1.67 19.64 -0.84
CA TYR A 366 2.46 20.47 0.07
C TYR A 366 3.92 20.03 0.11
N LYS A 367 4.81 20.92 0.55
CA LYS A 367 6.24 20.61 0.68
C LYS A 367 6.51 19.77 1.91
N PRO A 368 7.45 18.80 1.83
CA PRO A 368 7.95 18.08 3.01
C PRO A 368 8.93 18.98 3.78
N ASP A 369 8.39 19.93 4.54
CA ASP A 369 9.16 20.90 5.34
C ASP A 369 8.91 20.63 6.82
N GLU A 370 9.98 20.51 7.60
CA GLU A 370 9.91 20.25 9.04
C GLU A 370 9.61 21.52 9.86
N LYS A 371 9.73 22.72 9.27
CA LYS A 371 9.56 23.99 9.98
C LYS A 371 8.10 24.45 10.03
N ALA A 372 7.40 24.27 8.91
CA ALA A 372 6.01 24.70 8.80
C ALA A 372 5.26 23.99 7.68
N TYR A 373 3.94 23.91 7.78
CA TYR A 373 3.09 23.49 6.67
C TYR A 373 3.19 24.49 5.52
N SER A 374 3.52 24.00 4.34
CA SER A 374 3.68 24.82 3.13
C SER A 374 2.85 24.22 1.99
N GLU A 375 1.60 24.70 1.85
CA GLU A 375 0.72 24.29 0.76
C GLU A 375 1.22 24.79 -0.59
N VAL A 376 1.21 23.91 -1.59
CA VAL A 376 1.61 24.22 -2.96
C VAL A 376 0.39 24.38 -3.86
N ALA A 377 -0.58 23.48 -3.74
CA ALA A 377 -1.83 23.49 -4.50
C ALA A 377 -2.89 22.61 -3.84
N VAL A 378 -4.15 22.92 -4.13
CA VAL A 378 -5.30 22.07 -3.85
C VAL A 378 -6.05 21.87 -5.15
N ILE A 379 -6.17 20.62 -5.62
CA ILE A 379 -6.75 20.31 -6.93
C ILE A 379 -7.81 19.24 -6.78
N LYS A 380 -9.00 19.48 -7.31
CA LYS A 380 -10.08 18.49 -7.29
C LYS A 380 -9.73 17.28 -8.17
N ALA A 381 -9.83 16.08 -7.60
CA ALA A 381 -9.55 14.82 -8.30
C ALA A 381 -10.82 14.05 -8.65
N SER A 382 -11.90 14.21 -7.90
CA SER A 382 -13.19 13.53 -8.15
C SER A 382 -14.36 14.31 -7.55
N ASP A 383 -15.58 14.00 -8.02
CA ASP A 383 -16.84 14.56 -7.51
C ASP A 383 -17.43 13.75 -6.35
N THR A 384 -16.96 12.54 -6.14
CA THR A 384 -17.40 11.64 -5.07
C THR A 384 -16.29 11.34 -4.08
N PRO A 385 -16.62 10.92 -2.83
CA PRO A 385 -15.62 10.67 -1.79
C PRO A 385 -14.58 9.62 -2.18
N THR A 386 -13.34 9.80 -1.70
CA THR A 386 -12.21 8.90 -1.88
C THR A 386 -11.76 8.31 -0.54
N PHE A 387 -11.46 7.00 -0.53
CA PHE A 387 -11.00 6.25 0.64
C PHE A 387 -9.75 5.42 0.35
N SER A 388 -9.15 5.60 -0.80
CA SER A 388 -8.05 4.78 -1.31
C SER A 388 -6.79 5.60 -1.59
N TYR A 389 -5.64 4.91 -1.64
CA TYR A 389 -4.39 5.53 -2.06
C TYR A 389 -4.44 5.84 -3.57
N PRO A 390 -4.00 7.04 -3.98
CA PRO A 390 -3.79 7.34 -5.40
C PRO A 390 -2.56 6.60 -5.91
N ILE A 391 -2.57 6.26 -7.20
CA ILE A 391 -1.38 5.78 -7.91
C ILE A 391 -0.82 6.93 -8.74
N LEU A 392 0.47 7.20 -8.57
CA LEU A 392 1.18 8.22 -9.33
C LEU A 392 2.22 7.56 -10.24
N SER A 393 2.20 7.85 -11.53
CA SER A 393 3.13 7.27 -12.49
C SER A 393 3.39 8.20 -13.66
N GLY A 394 4.65 8.55 -13.91
CA GLY A 394 5.02 9.54 -14.90
C GLY A 394 4.38 10.89 -14.61
N LYS A 395 3.47 11.34 -15.47
CA LYS A 395 2.64 12.54 -15.27
C LYS A 395 1.19 12.21 -14.85
N ASN A 396 0.87 10.93 -14.64
CA ASN A 396 -0.50 10.49 -14.39
C ASN A 396 -0.77 10.27 -12.90
N ILE A 397 -2.01 10.52 -12.51
CA ILE A 397 -2.55 10.30 -11.16
C ILE A 397 -3.85 9.52 -11.32
N CYS A 398 -3.87 8.28 -10.85
CA CYS A 398 -5.07 7.47 -10.81
C CYS A 398 -5.69 7.53 -9.42
N VAL A 399 -6.95 7.91 -9.35
CA VAL A 399 -7.72 7.98 -8.11
C VAL A 399 -8.92 7.04 -8.20
N LYS A 400 -9.18 6.25 -7.17
CA LYS A 400 -10.45 5.56 -7.02
C LYS A 400 -11.38 6.42 -6.18
N ASP A 401 -12.49 6.80 -6.77
CA ASP A 401 -13.59 7.45 -6.06
C ASP A 401 -14.61 6.41 -5.55
N LYS A 402 -15.83 6.81 -5.26
CA LYS A 402 -16.85 5.92 -4.70
C LYS A 402 -17.00 4.59 -5.47
N ASP A 403 -17.02 4.63 -6.79
CA ASP A 403 -17.28 3.47 -7.66
C ASP A 403 -16.48 3.42 -8.95
N SER A 404 -15.61 4.39 -9.20
CA SER A 404 -14.88 4.51 -10.46
C SER A 404 -13.39 4.70 -10.25
N LEU A 405 -12.59 4.29 -11.23
CA LEU A 405 -11.22 4.75 -11.40
C LEU A 405 -11.21 5.96 -12.31
N VAL A 406 -10.50 6.99 -11.89
CA VAL A 406 -10.32 8.26 -12.62
C VAL A 406 -8.85 8.45 -12.90
N MET A 407 -8.45 8.45 -14.16
CA MET A 407 -7.09 8.74 -14.58
C MET A 407 -6.98 10.20 -14.99
N LEU A 408 -6.15 10.90 -14.25
CA LEU A 408 -5.84 12.32 -14.44
C LEU A 408 -4.39 12.49 -14.90
N ALA A 409 -4.09 13.57 -15.60
CA ALA A 409 -2.72 13.92 -15.97
C ALA A 409 -2.38 15.33 -15.57
N VAL A 410 -1.14 15.49 -15.12
CA VAL A 410 -0.52 16.81 -14.94
C VAL A 410 -0.09 17.33 -16.32
N LYS A 411 -0.46 18.56 -16.64
CA LYS A 411 -0.11 19.22 -17.90
C LYS A 411 1.38 19.41 -18.09
#